data_cee6c8e909ecd1db80996743b56d486c
#
_entry.id   cee6c8e909ecd1db80996743b56d486c
#
_cell.length_a   1.000
_cell.length_b   1.000
_cell.length_c   1.000
_cell.angle_alpha   90.00
_cell.angle_beta   90.00
_cell.angle_gamma   90.00
#
_symmetry.space_group_name_H-M   'P 1'
#
loop_
_entity.id
_entity.type
_entity.pdbx_description
1 polymer ?
#
loop_
_entity_poly.entity_id
_entity_poly.type
_entity_poly.pdbx_seq_one_letter_code
_entity_poly.pdbx_strand_id
1 'polypeptide(L)'
;LKEGKIAEENINDKASRILRLIFRTAMNCRKPYGAITNEEHYQSAREIGNEGIVLLKNVPVAKKSAPLLPIDASKYNRILVVGDNAIRSLNQGGGSSELKVKDMVSPLDGLRAVYGDKVRYTQGYAAGKPMYGNVEEISQTVTDSLRAEAVAMAKESDLVILVGGLNKNHQQDSEAGDRISYGLPFGQDELIEELQAVNRNLILVLLSGNAVEMPWVNKVPVIVQGWYLGSMGGYSLADVLSGAVNPSGKLPFSFPVRLADCGAHAFDELCYPGNGEKEEYK
;
A
#
# COMPACT_ATOMS: atom_id res chain seq x y z
N LEU A 1 31.55 20.63 36.60
CA LEU A 1 32.95 20.66 36.98
C LEU A 1 33.17 21.54 38.21
N LYS A 2 33.00 22.87 38.12
CA LYS A 2 33.28 23.80 39.22
C LYS A 2 32.53 23.52 40.54
N GLU A 3 31.36 22.92 40.47
CA GLU A 3 30.52 22.53 41.59
C GLU A 3 30.70 21.04 42.01
N GLY A 4 31.65 20.34 41.41
CA GLY A 4 31.93 18.93 41.73
C GLY A 4 30.85 17.91 41.33
N LYS A 5 29.76 18.36 40.63
CA LYS A 5 28.64 17.51 40.23
C LYS A 5 28.98 16.56 39.06
N ILE A 6 29.97 16.91 38.25
CA ILE A 6 30.41 16.14 37.09
C ILE A 6 31.94 16.04 37.14
N ALA A 7 32.47 14.84 37.06
CA ALA A 7 33.89 14.63 36.99
C ALA A 7 34.42 14.97 35.57
N GLU A 8 35.64 15.49 35.51
CA GLU A 8 36.30 15.85 34.26
C GLU A 8 36.47 14.66 33.33
N GLU A 9 36.71 13.47 33.88
CA GLU A 9 36.79 12.22 33.13
C GLU A 9 35.54 11.94 32.30
N ASN A 10 34.36 12.23 32.85
CA ASN A 10 33.10 12.05 32.12
C ASN A 10 32.98 12.94 30.90
N ILE A 11 33.49 14.17 30.99
CA ILE A 11 33.53 15.09 29.85
C ILE A 11 34.55 14.63 28.83
N ASN A 12 35.73 14.21 29.27
CA ASN A 12 36.78 13.70 28.40
C ASN A 12 36.38 12.43 27.69
N ASP A 13 35.66 11.52 28.35
CA ASP A 13 35.07 10.32 27.69
C ASP A 13 34.07 10.72 26.60
N LYS A 14 33.13 11.64 26.88
CA LYS A 14 32.18 12.10 25.87
C LYS A 14 32.84 12.78 24.69
N ALA A 15 33.82 13.71 24.98
CA ALA A 15 34.60 14.36 23.96
C ALA A 15 35.38 13.35 23.09
N SER A 16 36.00 12.37 23.71
CA SER A 16 36.75 11.31 23.01
C SER A 16 35.86 10.47 22.09
N ARG A 17 34.63 10.17 22.51
CA ARG A 17 33.65 9.46 21.66
C ARG A 17 33.26 10.25 20.43
N ILE A 18 32.99 11.54 20.59
CA ILE A 18 32.64 12.45 19.49
C ILE A 18 33.83 12.63 18.54
N LEU A 19 35.01 12.89 19.08
CA LEU A 19 36.23 13.03 18.27
C LEU A 19 36.55 11.75 17.49
N ARG A 20 36.38 10.59 18.12
CA ARG A 20 36.57 9.31 17.43
C ARG A 20 35.62 9.14 16.25
N LEU A 21 34.36 9.58 16.40
CA LEU A 21 33.42 9.56 15.30
C LEU A 21 33.86 10.51 14.16
N ILE A 22 34.26 11.75 14.50
CA ILE A 22 34.71 12.74 13.53
C ILE A 22 35.95 12.22 12.77
N PHE A 23 36.96 11.68 13.48
CA PHE A 23 38.15 11.12 12.82
C PHE A 23 37.83 9.93 11.92
N ARG A 24 36.87 9.11 12.28
CA ARG A 24 36.48 7.96 11.48
C ARG A 24 35.62 8.29 10.26
N THR A 25 34.93 9.42 10.29
CA THR A 25 34.02 9.84 9.24
C THR A 25 34.51 11.07 8.48
N ALA A 26 34.34 12.27 9.01
CA ALA A 26 34.60 13.51 8.31
C ALA A 26 36.08 13.72 7.93
N MET A 27 37.00 13.16 8.73
CA MET A 27 38.46 13.26 8.49
C MET A 27 39.01 12.00 7.81
N ASN A 28 38.18 11.06 7.38
CA ASN A 28 38.60 9.91 6.64
C ASN A 28 39.03 10.33 5.22
N CYS A 29 40.22 9.93 4.80
CA CYS A 29 40.75 10.22 3.46
C CYS A 29 40.04 9.52 2.34
N ARG A 30 39.16 8.54 2.65
CA ARG A 30 38.37 7.85 1.62
C ARG A 30 37.34 8.82 1.04
N LYS A 31 37.38 8.96 -0.28
CA LYS A 31 36.36 9.72 -0.97
C LYS A 31 34.99 9.08 -0.73
N PRO A 32 33.92 9.88 -0.50
CA PRO A 32 32.58 9.36 -0.52
C PRO A 32 32.33 8.62 -1.84
N TYR A 33 31.76 7.45 -1.75
CA TYR A 33 31.34 6.67 -2.92
C TYR A 33 29.88 6.26 -2.74
N GLY A 34 29.25 5.97 -3.84
CA GLY A 34 27.83 5.64 -3.89
C GLY A 34 27.12 6.50 -4.91
N ALA A 35 25.91 6.14 -5.21
CA ALA A 35 25.01 6.86 -6.08
C ALA A 35 23.66 7.05 -5.39
N ILE A 36 23.01 8.18 -5.68
CA ILE A 36 21.63 8.42 -5.30
C ILE A 36 20.81 8.15 -6.57
N THR A 37 19.98 7.12 -6.54
CA THR A 37 19.03 6.83 -7.61
C THR A 37 19.71 6.60 -8.97
N ASN A 38 20.08 5.38 -9.23
CA ASN A 38 20.56 4.90 -10.52
C ASN A 38 19.71 3.71 -11.00
N GLU A 39 19.96 3.18 -12.20
CA GLU A 39 19.21 2.08 -12.77
C GLU A 39 19.26 0.80 -11.91
N GLU A 40 20.40 0.51 -11.31
CA GLU A 40 20.56 -0.63 -10.39
C GLU A 40 19.67 -0.51 -9.15
N HIS A 41 19.53 0.71 -8.60
CA HIS A 41 18.62 0.97 -7.48
C HIS A 41 17.15 0.80 -7.89
N TYR A 42 16.76 1.23 -9.09
CA TYR A 42 15.40 1.03 -9.60
C TYR A 42 15.10 -0.44 -9.81
N GLN A 43 16.03 -1.17 -10.39
CA GLN A 43 15.89 -2.61 -10.58
C GLN A 43 15.75 -3.33 -9.24
N SER A 44 16.60 -3.02 -8.26
CA SER A 44 16.51 -3.58 -6.91
C SER A 44 15.17 -3.25 -6.23
N ALA A 45 14.69 -2.00 -6.37
CA ALA A 45 13.39 -1.60 -5.82
C ALA A 45 12.24 -2.39 -6.46
N ARG A 46 12.29 -2.63 -7.77
CA ARG A 46 11.32 -3.46 -8.50
C ARG A 46 11.36 -4.92 -8.04
N GLU A 47 12.53 -5.50 -7.89
CA GLU A 47 12.71 -6.88 -7.43
C GLU A 47 12.18 -7.08 -6.00
N ILE A 48 12.50 -6.17 -5.07
CA ILE A 48 11.97 -6.20 -3.71
C ILE A 48 10.43 -6.11 -3.72
N GLY A 49 9.88 -5.21 -4.55
CA GLY A 49 8.44 -5.08 -4.73
C GLY A 49 7.80 -6.37 -5.25
N ASN A 50 8.41 -7.01 -6.24
CA ASN A 50 7.95 -8.27 -6.81
C ASN A 50 7.85 -9.38 -5.75
N GLU A 51 8.85 -9.50 -4.88
CA GLU A 51 8.88 -10.51 -3.83
C GLU A 51 7.93 -10.22 -2.66
N GLY A 52 7.56 -8.94 -2.47
CA GLY A 52 6.68 -8.50 -1.39
C GLY A 52 5.19 -8.75 -1.65
N ILE A 53 4.76 -8.78 -2.91
CA ILE A 53 3.34 -8.91 -3.28
C ILE A 53 2.77 -10.26 -2.86
N VAL A 54 1.59 -10.25 -2.23
CA VAL A 54 0.91 -11.45 -1.74
C VAL A 54 -0.37 -11.71 -2.54
N LEU A 55 -0.48 -12.89 -3.13
CA LEU A 55 -1.72 -13.36 -3.75
C LEU A 55 -2.64 -13.95 -2.67
N LEU A 56 -3.64 -13.19 -2.22
CA LEU A 56 -4.57 -13.63 -1.18
C LEU A 56 -5.61 -14.61 -1.74
N LYS A 57 -6.07 -14.37 -2.96
CA LYS A 57 -7.10 -15.18 -3.59
C LYS A 57 -6.97 -15.15 -5.11
N ASN A 58 -7.14 -16.30 -5.77
CA ASN A 58 -7.22 -16.42 -7.23
C ASN A 58 -8.06 -17.65 -7.59
N VAL A 59 -9.38 -17.47 -7.56
CA VAL A 59 -10.33 -18.56 -7.85
C VAL A 59 -11.01 -18.34 -9.19
N PRO A 60 -11.42 -19.42 -9.88
CA PRO A 60 -12.17 -19.32 -11.13
C PRO A 60 -13.48 -18.54 -10.96
N VAL A 61 -13.81 -17.69 -11.92
CA VAL A 61 -15.07 -16.93 -11.95
C VAL A 61 -16.28 -17.86 -12.18
N ALA A 62 -16.09 -18.91 -12.96
CA ALA A 62 -17.08 -19.96 -13.20
C ALA A 62 -16.48 -21.34 -12.99
N LYS A 63 -17.30 -22.32 -12.64
CA LYS A 63 -16.89 -23.69 -12.20
C LYS A 63 -15.90 -24.43 -13.11
N LYS A 64 -15.73 -24.04 -14.36
CA LYS A 64 -14.81 -24.67 -15.33
C LYS A 64 -13.89 -23.68 -16.01
N SER A 65 -13.85 -22.40 -15.57
CA SER A 65 -12.93 -21.41 -16.11
C SER A 65 -11.56 -21.47 -15.39
N ALA A 66 -10.52 -21.03 -16.08
CA ALA A 66 -9.24 -20.76 -15.42
C ALA A 66 -9.38 -19.53 -14.51
N PRO A 67 -8.56 -19.41 -13.48
CA PRO A 67 -8.42 -18.16 -12.72
C PRO A 67 -8.07 -16.98 -13.63
N LEU A 68 -8.32 -15.75 -13.16
CA LEU A 68 -8.01 -14.54 -13.94
C LEU A 68 -6.51 -14.22 -13.97
N LEU A 69 -5.76 -14.58 -12.94
CA LEU A 69 -4.31 -14.43 -12.91
C LEU A 69 -3.60 -15.72 -13.29
N PRO A 70 -2.49 -15.62 -14.04
CA PRO A 70 -1.96 -14.40 -14.66
C PRO A 70 -2.86 -13.87 -15.79
N ILE A 71 -2.85 -12.54 -15.97
CA ILE A 71 -3.66 -11.89 -17.01
C ILE A 71 -3.06 -12.21 -18.39
N ASP A 72 -3.77 -12.99 -19.17
CA ASP A 72 -3.45 -13.25 -20.56
C ASP A 72 -3.98 -12.11 -21.44
N ALA A 73 -3.10 -11.25 -21.89
CA ALA A 73 -3.43 -10.09 -22.72
C ALA A 73 -4.18 -10.43 -24.01
N SER A 74 -4.07 -11.66 -24.51
CA SER A 74 -4.77 -12.09 -25.73
C SER A 74 -6.27 -12.25 -25.54
N LYS A 75 -6.71 -12.47 -24.31
CA LYS A 75 -8.13 -12.70 -23.96
C LYS A 75 -8.94 -11.44 -23.75
N TYR A 76 -8.27 -10.28 -23.56
CA TYR A 76 -8.93 -9.03 -23.19
C TYR A 76 -8.56 -7.92 -24.16
N ASN A 77 -9.55 -7.18 -24.65
CA ASN A 77 -9.36 -6.00 -25.50
C ASN A 77 -9.59 -4.70 -24.72
N ARG A 78 -10.39 -4.76 -23.66
CA ARG A 78 -10.73 -3.60 -22.83
C ARG A 78 -10.49 -3.94 -21.37
N ILE A 79 -9.36 -3.49 -20.84
CA ILE A 79 -8.97 -3.62 -19.45
C ILE A 79 -9.25 -2.29 -18.77
N LEU A 80 -10.18 -2.26 -17.84
CA LEU A 80 -10.49 -1.07 -17.06
C LEU A 80 -9.71 -1.09 -15.75
N VAL A 81 -8.90 -0.08 -15.52
CA VAL A 81 -8.28 0.20 -14.23
C VAL A 81 -9.13 1.23 -13.50
N VAL A 82 -9.55 0.91 -12.29
CA VAL A 82 -10.35 1.76 -11.43
C VAL A 82 -9.58 2.06 -10.15
N GLY A 83 -9.72 3.25 -9.62
CA GLY A 83 -9.25 3.58 -8.28
C GLY A 83 -8.37 4.82 -8.21
N ASP A 84 -8.59 5.63 -7.19
CA ASP A 84 -7.74 6.79 -6.89
C ASP A 84 -6.29 6.35 -6.63
N ASN A 85 -6.10 5.23 -5.94
CA ASN A 85 -4.78 4.67 -5.66
C ASN A 85 -4.03 4.21 -6.93
N ALA A 86 -4.71 4.01 -8.06
CA ALA A 86 -4.07 3.60 -9.31
C ALA A 86 -3.12 4.66 -9.90
N ILE A 87 -3.36 5.93 -9.59
CA ILE A 87 -2.59 7.07 -10.12
C ILE A 87 -1.73 7.76 -9.05
N ARG A 88 -1.73 7.26 -7.82
CA ARG A 88 -1.09 7.92 -6.69
C ARG A 88 0.32 7.40 -6.42
N SER A 89 1.14 8.29 -5.91
CA SER A 89 2.48 7.99 -5.40
C SER A 89 2.40 7.42 -3.98
N LEU A 90 1.97 6.16 -3.86
CA LEU A 90 1.89 5.45 -2.59
C LEU A 90 3.10 4.52 -2.45
N ASN A 91 4.29 5.11 -2.41
CA ASN A 91 5.55 4.39 -2.28
C ASN A 91 5.89 3.99 -0.84
N GLN A 92 5.31 4.67 0.13
CA GLN A 92 5.43 4.41 1.58
C GLN A 92 4.21 4.97 2.32
N GLY A 93 4.08 4.63 3.62
CA GLY A 93 3.16 5.29 4.54
C GLY A 93 3.51 6.75 4.80
N GLY A 94 2.72 7.45 5.60
CA GLY A 94 2.95 8.85 5.96
C GLY A 94 3.74 9.00 7.26
N GLY A 95 4.18 10.22 7.56
CA GLY A 95 4.92 10.57 8.77
C GLY A 95 6.42 10.55 8.59
N SER A 96 7.16 10.10 9.62
CA SER A 96 8.64 10.09 9.61
C SER A 96 9.25 9.17 8.56
N SER A 97 8.50 8.24 8.00
CA SER A 97 8.93 7.40 6.88
C SER A 97 8.79 8.07 5.52
N GLU A 98 8.21 9.27 5.44
CA GLU A 98 7.91 9.90 4.16
C GLU A 98 9.18 10.34 3.42
N LEU A 99 9.32 9.89 2.18
CA LEU A 99 10.43 10.19 1.30
C LEU A 99 9.96 10.98 0.08
N LYS A 100 10.79 11.93 -0.35
CA LYS A 100 10.65 12.59 -1.65
C LYS A 100 11.42 11.78 -2.68
N VAL A 101 10.73 10.91 -3.41
CA VAL A 101 11.35 10.12 -4.47
C VAL A 101 11.52 10.96 -5.74
N LYS A 102 12.57 10.68 -6.49
CA LYS A 102 12.86 11.37 -7.75
C LYS A 102 11.94 10.90 -8.85
N ASP A 103 11.83 9.59 -9.01
CA ASP A 103 11.05 8.95 -10.05
C ASP A 103 10.09 7.95 -9.41
N MET A 104 8.89 7.84 -9.98
CA MET A 104 7.85 7.00 -9.46
C MET A 104 6.97 6.45 -10.57
N VAL A 105 6.68 5.17 -10.48
CA VAL A 105 5.78 4.46 -11.38
C VAL A 105 4.50 4.12 -10.64
N SER A 106 3.40 4.73 -11.06
CA SER A 106 2.07 4.41 -10.52
C SER A 106 1.60 3.02 -10.98
N PRO A 107 0.66 2.38 -10.27
CA PRO A 107 0.02 1.15 -10.75
C PRO A 107 -0.53 1.27 -12.17
N LEU A 108 -1.17 2.39 -12.51
CA LEU A 108 -1.69 2.63 -13.85
C LEU A 108 -0.58 2.68 -14.91
N ASP A 109 0.54 3.35 -14.62
CA ASP A 109 1.67 3.44 -15.55
C ASP A 109 2.31 2.07 -15.76
N GLY A 110 2.48 1.27 -14.71
CA GLY A 110 2.97 -0.09 -14.80
C GLY A 110 2.08 -0.98 -15.67
N LEU A 111 0.76 -0.91 -15.47
CA LEU A 111 -0.20 -1.68 -16.27
C LEU A 111 -0.23 -1.22 -17.73
N ARG A 112 -0.14 0.09 -17.99
CA ARG A 112 -0.04 0.62 -19.35
C ARG A 112 1.25 0.19 -20.06
N ALA A 113 2.35 0.09 -19.36
CA ALA A 113 3.61 -0.40 -19.92
C ALA A 113 3.49 -1.84 -20.44
N VAL A 114 2.66 -2.68 -19.83
CA VAL A 114 2.46 -4.08 -20.23
C VAL A 114 1.33 -4.25 -21.23
N TYR A 115 0.20 -3.57 -21.04
CA TYR A 115 -1.03 -3.83 -21.79
C TYR A 115 -1.36 -2.74 -22.83
N GLY A 116 -0.61 -1.63 -22.86
CA GLY A 116 -0.73 -0.55 -23.83
C GLY A 116 -2.12 0.07 -23.90
N ASP A 117 -2.59 0.28 -25.12
CA ASP A 117 -3.86 0.96 -25.43
C ASP A 117 -5.12 0.18 -24.99
N LYS A 118 -4.97 -1.07 -24.55
CA LYS A 118 -6.06 -1.84 -23.98
C LYS A 118 -6.51 -1.31 -22.61
N VAL A 119 -5.64 -0.54 -21.92
CA VAL A 119 -5.88 -0.01 -20.58
C VAL A 119 -6.65 1.30 -20.65
N ARG A 120 -7.86 1.30 -20.11
CA ARG A 120 -8.65 2.50 -19.79
C ARG A 120 -8.61 2.75 -18.30
N TYR A 121 -8.88 3.98 -17.89
CA TYR A 121 -8.86 4.37 -16.49
C TYR A 121 -10.08 5.23 -16.14
N THR A 122 -10.60 5.02 -14.93
CA THR A 122 -11.52 5.92 -14.24
C THR A 122 -11.20 5.94 -12.75
N GLN A 123 -11.47 7.04 -12.10
CA GLN A 123 -11.08 7.22 -10.69
C GLN A 123 -11.90 6.35 -9.72
N GLY A 124 -13.22 6.22 -9.94
CA GLY A 124 -14.14 5.39 -9.16
C GLY A 124 -14.45 5.91 -7.76
N TYR A 125 -13.47 6.44 -7.03
CA TYR A 125 -13.61 7.12 -5.74
C TYR A 125 -12.59 8.24 -5.63
N ALA A 126 -12.80 9.20 -4.75
CA ALA A 126 -11.87 10.27 -4.46
C ALA A 126 -11.40 10.19 -3.01
N ALA A 127 -10.08 10.22 -2.82
CA ALA A 127 -9.45 10.15 -1.51
C ALA A 127 -8.77 11.46 -1.08
N GLY A 128 -8.99 12.54 -1.81
CA GLY A 128 -8.25 13.79 -1.62
C GLY A 128 -6.77 13.65 -1.98
N LYS A 129 -5.97 14.63 -1.63
CA LYS A 129 -4.52 14.59 -1.86
C LYS A 129 -3.87 13.63 -0.85
N PRO A 130 -3.17 12.57 -1.28
CA PRO A 130 -2.49 11.66 -0.38
C PRO A 130 -1.26 12.34 0.23
N MET A 131 -1.45 12.97 1.37
CA MET A 131 -0.44 13.74 2.09
C MET A 131 -0.60 13.47 3.58
N TYR A 132 0.51 13.31 4.28
CA TYR A 132 0.51 13.14 5.73
C TYR A 132 -0.35 14.19 6.43
N GLY A 133 -1.28 13.72 7.27
CA GLY A 133 -2.18 14.59 8.03
C GLY A 133 -3.29 15.28 7.23
N ASN A 134 -3.47 14.97 5.93
CA ASN A 134 -4.55 15.54 5.15
C ASN A 134 -5.92 15.02 5.62
N VAL A 135 -6.86 15.93 5.84
CA VAL A 135 -8.25 15.69 6.27
C VAL A 135 -9.26 16.25 5.29
N GLU A 136 -8.92 16.24 4.00
CA GLU A 136 -9.81 16.74 2.95
C GLU A 136 -11.11 15.92 2.91
N GLU A 137 -12.25 16.61 3.09
CA GLU A 137 -13.56 16.02 2.96
C GLU A 137 -14.02 16.02 1.50
N ILE A 138 -14.38 14.85 0.99
CA ILE A 138 -14.95 14.70 -0.35
C ILE A 138 -16.46 14.62 -0.25
N SER A 139 -17.16 15.46 -1.02
CA SER A 139 -18.62 15.46 -0.98
C SER A 139 -19.22 14.15 -1.50
N GLN A 140 -20.34 13.73 -0.92
CA GLN A 140 -21.05 12.52 -1.33
C GLN A 140 -21.43 12.54 -2.82
N THR A 141 -21.83 13.70 -3.34
CA THR A 141 -22.18 13.87 -4.76
C THR A 141 -21.01 13.54 -5.69
N VAL A 142 -19.78 13.95 -5.33
CA VAL A 142 -18.58 13.62 -6.10
C VAL A 142 -18.33 12.12 -6.03
N THR A 143 -18.38 11.53 -4.85
CA THR A 143 -18.20 10.08 -4.64
C THR A 143 -19.20 9.28 -5.48
N ASP A 144 -20.47 9.63 -5.43
CA ASP A 144 -21.54 8.93 -6.17
C ASP A 144 -21.35 9.06 -7.69
N SER A 145 -20.95 10.24 -8.18
CA SER A 145 -20.68 10.45 -9.60
C SER A 145 -19.53 9.61 -10.12
N LEU A 146 -18.40 9.59 -9.38
CA LEU A 146 -17.23 8.78 -9.75
C LEU A 146 -17.53 7.28 -9.73
N ARG A 147 -18.28 6.82 -8.73
CA ARG A 147 -18.72 5.44 -8.63
C ARG A 147 -19.63 5.05 -9.79
N ALA A 148 -20.62 5.87 -10.12
CA ALA A 148 -21.54 5.61 -11.24
C ALA A 148 -20.79 5.54 -12.58
N GLU A 149 -19.83 6.42 -12.83
CA GLU A 149 -18.95 6.38 -14.01
C GLU A 149 -18.17 5.06 -14.07
N ALA A 150 -17.52 4.66 -12.97
CA ALA A 150 -16.75 3.44 -12.92
C ALA A 150 -17.61 2.20 -13.20
N VAL A 151 -18.80 2.13 -12.61
CA VAL A 151 -19.76 1.03 -12.85
C VAL A 151 -20.22 1.00 -14.30
N ALA A 152 -20.49 2.16 -14.91
CA ALA A 152 -20.87 2.23 -16.33
C ALA A 152 -19.73 1.72 -17.24
N MET A 153 -18.49 2.15 -17.02
CA MET A 153 -17.33 1.70 -17.78
C MET A 153 -17.02 0.21 -17.55
N ALA A 154 -17.23 -0.30 -16.35
CA ALA A 154 -17.00 -1.72 -16.02
C ALA A 154 -17.94 -2.66 -16.78
N LYS A 155 -19.19 -2.25 -17.06
CA LYS A 155 -20.15 -3.03 -17.88
C LYS A 155 -19.66 -3.25 -19.31
N GLU A 156 -18.88 -2.31 -19.83
CA GLU A 156 -18.37 -2.35 -21.21
C GLU A 156 -16.96 -2.97 -21.29
N SER A 157 -16.37 -3.32 -20.18
CA SER A 157 -14.99 -3.82 -20.10
C SER A 157 -14.94 -5.34 -20.02
N ASP A 158 -13.88 -5.94 -20.56
CA ASP A 158 -13.67 -7.38 -20.53
C ASP A 158 -13.08 -7.84 -19.20
N LEU A 159 -12.27 -6.96 -18.56
CA LEU A 159 -11.59 -7.17 -17.29
C LEU A 159 -11.57 -5.86 -16.51
N VAL A 160 -11.79 -5.92 -15.21
CA VAL A 160 -11.69 -4.78 -14.30
C VAL A 160 -10.58 -5.04 -13.29
N ILE A 161 -9.69 -4.07 -13.11
CA ILE A 161 -8.65 -4.07 -12.08
C ILE A 161 -8.92 -2.88 -11.17
N LEU A 162 -9.44 -3.11 -9.99
CA LEU A 162 -9.63 -2.08 -8.98
C LEU A 162 -8.37 -1.99 -8.10
N VAL A 163 -7.74 -0.83 -8.08
CA VAL A 163 -6.61 -0.51 -7.20
C VAL A 163 -7.13 0.38 -6.08
N GLY A 164 -7.40 -0.24 -4.95
CA GLY A 164 -7.95 0.40 -3.76
C GLY A 164 -7.04 0.23 -2.55
N GLY A 165 -7.61 0.46 -1.38
CA GLY A 165 -6.92 0.31 -0.10
C GLY A 165 -6.86 1.60 0.70
N LEU A 166 -5.79 1.74 1.46
CA LEU A 166 -5.51 2.88 2.31
C LEU A 166 -4.56 3.86 1.62
N ASN A 167 -4.31 4.99 2.26
CA ASN A 167 -3.30 5.96 1.85
C ASN A 167 -2.64 6.59 3.09
N LYS A 168 -1.88 7.65 2.93
CA LYS A 168 -1.17 8.33 4.02
C LYS A 168 -1.90 9.57 4.58
N ASN A 169 -3.19 9.70 4.33
CA ASN A 169 -3.99 10.75 4.91
C ASN A 169 -4.25 10.49 6.40
N HIS A 170 -4.82 11.48 7.09
CA HIS A 170 -5.18 11.34 8.49
C HIS A 170 -6.12 10.13 8.71
N GLN A 171 -5.90 9.38 9.78
CA GLN A 171 -6.65 8.16 10.11
C GLN A 171 -6.64 7.07 9.02
N GLN A 172 -5.56 7.02 8.24
CA GLN A 172 -5.24 5.96 7.28
C GLN A 172 -3.93 5.25 7.70
N ASP A 173 -3.03 4.99 6.76
CA ASP A 173 -1.70 4.42 7.05
C ASP A 173 -0.67 5.53 7.27
N SER A 174 -0.82 6.33 8.32
CA SER A 174 0.11 7.39 8.66
C SER A 174 0.50 7.38 10.13
N GLU A 175 1.69 7.89 10.41
CA GLU A 175 2.17 8.04 11.79
C GLU A 175 1.29 9.00 12.58
N ALA A 176 1.07 8.72 13.87
CA ALA A 176 0.27 9.52 14.79
C ALA A 176 -1.18 9.78 14.36
N GLY A 177 -1.72 8.96 13.49
CA GLY A 177 -3.10 9.08 13.01
C GLY A 177 -3.75 7.71 12.88
N ASP A 178 -4.02 7.05 14.01
CA ASP A 178 -4.61 5.71 14.03
C ASP A 178 -5.96 5.68 13.32
N ARG A 179 -6.21 4.58 12.64
CA ARG A 179 -7.50 4.35 11.97
C ARG A 179 -8.62 4.19 12.98
N ILE A 180 -9.75 4.83 12.69
CA ILE A 180 -10.99 4.69 13.47
C ILE A 180 -11.94 3.64 12.91
N SER A 181 -11.66 3.11 11.72
CA SER A 181 -12.46 2.07 11.06
C SER A 181 -11.55 0.98 10.51
N TYR A 182 -11.99 -0.27 10.61
CA TYR A 182 -11.31 -1.42 10.02
C TYR A 182 -11.67 -1.61 8.53
N GLY A 183 -12.83 -1.11 8.08
CA GLY A 183 -13.27 -1.12 6.67
C GLY A 183 -12.46 -0.21 5.76
N LEU A 184 -12.67 -0.33 4.48
CA LEU A 184 -12.06 0.55 3.48
C LEU A 184 -12.73 1.94 3.50
N PRO A 185 -11.94 3.02 3.41
CA PRO A 185 -12.47 4.38 3.38
C PRO A 185 -13.04 4.76 2.00
N PHE A 186 -13.69 5.92 1.93
CA PHE A 186 -14.11 6.60 0.69
C PHE A 186 -15.14 5.84 -0.14
N GLY A 187 -15.99 5.01 0.48
CA GLY A 187 -17.02 4.24 -0.24
C GLY A 187 -16.46 3.13 -1.14
N GLN A 188 -15.28 2.64 -0.84
CA GLN A 188 -14.64 1.59 -1.64
C GLN A 188 -15.34 0.24 -1.51
N ASP A 189 -15.92 -0.09 -0.35
CA ASP A 189 -16.61 -1.35 -0.16
C ASP A 189 -17.85 -1.44 -1.05
N GLU A 190 -18.63 -0.37 -1.14
CA GLU A 190 -19.77 -0.24 -2.03
C GLU A 190 -19.36 -0.28 -3.51
N LEU A 191 -18.26 0.39 -3.85
CA LEU A 191 -17.71 0.36 -5.22
C LEU A 191 -17.31 -1.06 -5.63
N ILE A 192 -16.64 -1.81 -4.75
CA ILE A 192 -16.24 -3.19 -5.00
C ILE A 192 -17.48 -4.06 -5.27
N GLU A 193 -18.51 -3.93 -4.45
CA GLU A 193 -19.74 -4.71 -4.62
C GLU A 193 -20.47 -4.38 -5.92
N GLU A 194 -20.58 -3.09 -6.26
CA GLU A 194 -21.22 -2.65 -7.51
C GLU A 194 -20.44 -3.08 -8.76
N LEU A 195 -19.11 -2.95 -8.74
CA LEU A 195 -18.25 -3.44 -9.83
C LEU A 195 -18.39 -4.96 -10.02
N GLN A 196 -18.36 -5.72 -8.91
CA GLN A 196 -18.51 -7.18 -8.93
C GLN A 196 -19.90 -7.61 -9.44
N ALA A 197 -20.94 -6.83 -9.17
CA ALA A 197 -22.29 -7.10 -9.65
C ALA A 197 -22.42 -6.96 -11.17
N VAL A 198 -21.68 -6.04 -11.79
CA VAL A 198 -21.75 -5.76 -13.23
C VAL A 198 -20.67 -6.44 -14.05
N ASN A 199 -19.52 -6.76 -13.45
CA ASN A 199 -18.42 -7.45 -14.13
C ASN A 199 -17.76 -8.46 -13.18
N ARG A 200 -17.93 -9.74 -13.44
CA ARG A 200 -17.38 -10.82 -12.61
C ARG A 200 -15.87 -11.01 -12.79
N ASN A 201 -15.29 -10.49 -13.88
CA ASN A 201 -13.85 -10.51 -14.11
C ASN A 201 -13.20 -9.34 -13.36
N LEU A 202 -13.26 -9.36 -12.02
CA LEU A 202 -12.72 -8.34 -11.14
C LEU A 202 -11.46 -8.83 -10.43
N ILE A 203 -10.38 -8.10 -10.61
CA ILE A 203 -9.14 -8.21 -9.83
C ILE A 203 -9.09 -7.02 -8.87
N LEU A 204 -9.01 -7.31 -7.58
CA LEU A 204 -8.82 -6.29 -6.55
C LEU A 204 -7.37 -6.28 -6.09
N VAL A 205 -6.74 -5.13 -6.17
CA VAL A 205 -5.40 -4.84 -5.62
C VAL A 205 -5.56 -3.91 -4.44
N LEU A 206 -5.13 -4.36 -3.27
CA LEU A 206 -5.12 -3.59 -2.04
C LEU A 206 -3.74 -2.99 -1.81
N LEU A 207 -3.67 -1.66 -1.76
CA LEU A 207 -2.49 -0.92 -1.31
C LEU A 207 -2.74 -0.48 0.13
N SER A 208 -2.07 -1.12 1.07
CA SER A 208 -2.22 -0.82 2.50
C SER A 208 -1.02 -1.34 3.28
N GLY A 209 -0.59 -0.64 4.32
CA GLY A 209 0.42 -1.11 5.26
C GLY A 209 -0.15 -2.02 6.35
N ASN A 210 -1.47 -2.06 6.49
CA ASN A 210 -2.20 -2.79 7.52
C ASN A 210 -3.30 -3.68 6.93
N ALA A 211 -3.83 -4.59 7.77
CA ALA A 211 -5.00 -5.37 7.45
C ALA A 211 -6.25 -4.48 7.30
N VAL A 212 -7.15 -4.88 6.43
CA VAL A 212 -8.46 -4.25 6.21
C VAL A 212 -9.56 -5.29 6.26
N GLU A 213 -10.76 -4.88 6.67
CA GLU A 213 -11.95 -5.71 6.57
C GLU A 213 -12.30 -5.96 5.11
N MET A 214 -12.72 -7.18 4.80
CA MET A 214 -13.04 -7.61 3.44
C MET A 214 -14.43 -8.26 3.38
N PRO A 215 -15.53 -7.51 3.56
CA PRO A 215 -16.90 -8.08 3.57
C PRO A 215 -17.25 -8.74 2.24
N TRP A 216 -16.63 -8.33 1.17
CA TRP A 216 -16.77 -8.82 -0.20
C TRP A 216 -15.83 -9.99 -0.54
N VAL A 217 -15.01 -10.49 0.40
CA VAL A 217 -13.97 -11.51 0.16
C VAL A 217 -14.50 -12.78 -0.53
N ASN A 218 -15.73 -13.19 -0.23
CA ASN A 218 -16.34 -14.37 -0.84
C ASN A 218 -16.86 -14.11 -2.26
N LYS A 219 -17.12 -12.86 -2.62
CA LYS A 219 -17.67 -12.46 -3.93
C LYS A 219 -16.57 -12.18 -4.95
N VAL A 220 -15.49 -11.51 -4.55
CA VAL A 220 -14.39 -11.12 -5.43
C VAL A 220 -13.50 -12.31 -5.76
N PRO A 221 -13.26 -12.66 -7.05
CA PRO A 221 -12.51 -13.86 -7.41
C PRO A 221 -11.01 -13.74 -7.22
N VAL A 222 -10.43 -12.52 -7.36
CA VAL A 222 -9.00 -12.28 -7.24
C VAL A 222 -8.72 -11.12 -6.31
N ILE A 223 -7.86 -11.36 -5.31
CA ILE A 223 -7.44 -10.37 -4.34
C ILE A 223 -5.92 -10.44 -4.19
N VAL A 224 -5.27 -9.31 -4.39
CA VAL A 224 -3.82 -9.13 -4.29
C VAL A 224 -3.53 -8.07 -3.23
N GLN A 225 -2.66 -8.37 -2.28
CA GLN A 225 -2.13 -7.40 -1.33
C GLN A 225 -0.82 -6.84 -1.90
N GLY A 226 -0.85 -5.58 -2.26
CA GLY A 226 0.27 -4.89 -2.92
C GLY A 226 1.14 -4.07 -1.97
N TRP A 227 0.74 -3.85 -0.71
CA TRP A 227 1.47 -3.03 0.26
C TRP A 227 1.78 -1.61 -0.28
N TYR A 228 2.90 -1.03 0.19
CA TYR A 228 3.55 0.15 -0.37
C TYR A 228 4.89 -0.28 -0.98
N LEU A 229 4.93 -0.43 -2.30
CA LEU A 229 5.98 -1.14 -3.04
C LEU A 229 7.18 -0.27 -3.44
N GLY A 230 7.32 0.92 -2.87
CA GLY A 230 8.40 1.83 -3.25
C GLY A 230 8.19 2.49 -4.61
N SER A 231 9.26 3.12 -5.12
CA SER A 231 9.18 3.96 -6.32
C SER A 231 8.86 3.21 -7.61
N MET A 232 9.21 1.93 -7.71
CA MET A 232 8.96 1.08 -8.88
C MET A 232 7.76 0.15 -8.72
N GLY A 233 6.91 0.40 -7.72
CA GLY A 233 5.80 -0.47 -7.35
C GLY A 233 4.78 -0.73 -8.45
N GLY A 234 4.57 0.22 -9.36
CA GLY A 234 3.69 0.01 -10.53
C GLY A 234 4.22 -1.07 -11.46
N TYR A 235 5.53 -1.12 -11.70
CA TYR A 235 6.12 -2.21 -12.48
C TYR A 235 6.06 -3.54 -11.75
N SER A 236 6.37 -3.57 -10.45
CA SER A 236 6.27 -4.78 -9.64
C SER A 236 4.85 -5.37 -9.68
N LEU A 237 3.85 -4.51 -9.54
CA LEU A 237 2.46 -4.94 -9.64
C LEU A 237 2.14 -5.51 -11.02
N ALA A 238 2.55 -4.83 -12.08
CA ALA A 238 2.31 -5.28 -13.45
C ALA A 238 3.01 -6.61 -13.76
N ASP A 239 4.23 -6.83 -13.26
CA ASP A 239 4.97 -8.09 -13.38
C ASP A 239 4.21 -9.27 -12.77
N VAL A 240 3.68 -9.08 -11.55
CA VAL A 240 2.91 -10.12 -10.87
C VAL A 240 1.58 -10.37 -11.57
N LEU A 241 0.84 -9.32 -11.93
CA LEU A 241 -0.47 -9.49 -12.57
C LEU A 241 -0.37 -10.10 -13.97
N SER A 242 0.71 -9.82 -14.71
CA SER A 242 0.95 -10.42 -16.03
C SER A 242 1.52 -11.84 -15.98
N GLY A 243 2.02 -12.27 -14.81
CA GLY A 243 2.68 -13.56 -14.65
C GLY A 243 4.14 -13.56 -15.09
N ALA A 244 4.74 -12.39 -15.35
CA ALA A 244 6.19 -12.27 -15.54
C ALA A 244 6.95 -12.67 -14.28
N VAL A 245 6.33 -12.44 -13.11
CA VAL A 245 6.82 -12.88 -11.80
C VAL A 245 5.69 -13.62 -11.07
N ASN A 246 6.01 -14.77 -10.48
CA ASN A 246 5.07 -15.49 -9.62
C ASN A 246 5.02 -14.84 -8.23
N PRO A 247 3.83 -14.48 -7.71
CA PRO A 247 3.70 -13.88 -6.38
C PRO A 247 4.20 -14.83 -5.30
N SER A 248 5.20 -14.41 -4.54
CA SER A 248 5.86 -15.24 -3.52
C SER A 248 5.77 -14.67 -2.11
N GLY A 249 5.29 -13.45 -1.95
CA GLY A 249 5.11 -12.79 -0.66
C GLY A 249 4.23 -13.58 0.31
N LYS A 250 4.46 -13.38 1.60
CA LYS A 250 3.67 -13.97 2.69
C LYS A 250 3.17 -12.86 3.60
N LEU A 251 1.97 -13.03 4.13
CA LEU A 251 1.44 -12.12 5.13
C LEU A 251 2.29 -12.20 6.41
N PRO A 252 2.79 -11.06 6.92
CA PRO A 252 3.52 -11.01 8.20
C PRO A 252 2.59 -11.06 9.41
N PHE A 253 1.27 -10.88 9.20
CA PHE A 253 0.23 -10.93 10.22
C PHE A 253 -1.09 -11.40 9.60
N SER A 254 -2.03 -11.84 10.43
CA SER A 254 -3.36 -12.27 9.98
C SER A 254 -4.25 -11.08 9.63
N PHE A 255 -5.10 -11.24 8.64
CA PHE A 255 -6.21 -10.33 8.37
C PHE A 255 -7.46 -10.89 9.06
N PRO A 256 -7.87 -10.37 10.21
CA PRO A 256 -9.09 -10.84 10.89
C PRO A 256 -10.33 -10.53 10.05
N VAL A 257 -11.36 -11.34 10.20
CA VAL A 257 -12.65 -11.11 9.50
C VAL A 257 -13.30 -9.84 10.03
N ARG A 258 -13.25 -9.62 11.34
CA ARG A 258 -13.76 -8.42 12.04
C ARG A 258 -12.70 -7.93 13.01
N LEU A 259 -12.71 -6.65 13.32
CA LEU A 259 -11.79 -6.07 14.30
C LEU A 259 -11.84 -6.80 15.65
N ALA A 260 -13.03 -7.20 16.09
CA ALA A 260 -13.23 -7.96 17.32
C ALA A 260 -12.57 -9.36 17.32
N ASP A 261 -12.20 -9.89 16.15
CA ASP A 261 -11.50 -11.18 16.01
C ASP A 261 -9.97 -11.00 16.15
N CYS A 262 -9.48 -9.77 16.21
CA CYS A 262 -8.09 -9.46 16.49
C CYS A 262 -7.78 -9.69 17.97
N GLY A 263 -6.69 -10.41 18.26
CA GLY A 263 -6.31 -10.74 19.65
C GLY A 263 -6.19 -9.53 20.57
N ALA A 264 -5.71 -8.38 20.06
CA ALA A 264 -5.64 -7.14 20.83
C ALA A 264 -7.01 -6.58 21.23
N HIS A 265 -8.07 -6.89 20.46
CA HIS A 265 -9.44 -6.44 20.74
C HIS A 265 -10.34 -7.56 21.30
N ALA A 266 -9.87 -8.81 21.31
CA ALA A 266 -10.60 -9.95 21.85
C ALA A 266 -10.49 -10.07 23.39
N PHE A 267 -9.54 -9.39 23.97
CA PHE A 267 -9.31 -9.29 25.39
C PHE A 267 -9.86 -7.96 25.94
N ASP A 268 -9.91 -7.84 27.27
CA ASP A 268 -10.43 -6.65 27.93
C ASP A 268 -9.58 -5.38 27.68
N GLU A 269 -10.07 -4.24 28.16
CA GLU A 269 -9.44 -2.93 28.02
C GLU A 269 -8.00 -2.86 28.57
N LEU A 270 -7.56 -3.84 29.37
CA LEU A 270 -6.20 -3.91 29.91
C LEU A 270 -5.16 -4.30 28.86
N CYS A 271 -5.58 -4.93 27.75
CA CYS A 271 -4.67 -5.39 26.70
C CYS A 271 -4.41 -4.32 25.64
N TYR A 272 -5.45 -3.63 25.17
CA TYR A 272 -5.33 -2.54 24.21
C TYR A 272 -6.64 -1.73 24.15
N PRO A 273 -6.60 -0.42 24.23
CA PRO A 273 -5.41 0.47 24.30
C PRO A 273 -4.77 0.57 25.68
N GLY A 274 -5.23 -0.18 26.66
CA GLY A 274 -4.90 -0.02 28.07
C GLY A 274 -5.75 1.06 28.74
N ASN A 275 -5.89 0.96 30.07
CA ASN A 275 -6.68 1.93 30.84
C ASN A 275 -5.86 3.06 31.48
N GLY A 276 -4.55 3.10 31.23
CA GLY A 276 -3.64 4.13 31.77
C GLY A 276 -3.31 3.99 33.25
N GLU A 277 -3.90 3.02 33.98
CA GLU A 277 -3.70 2.87 35.42
C GLU A 277 -2.71 1.77 35.82
N LYS A 278 -2.48 0.78 34.97
CA LYS A 278 -1.45 -0.27 35.15
C LYS A 278 -0.97 -0.81 33.78
N GLU A 279 0.33 -0.76 33.56
CA GLU A 279 1.00 -1.48 32.49
C GLU A 279 1.17 -2.96 32.88
N GLU A 280 0.11 -3.76 32.85
CA GLU A 280 0.22 -5.21 32.94
C GLU A 280 0.11 -5.79 31.53
N TYR A 281 1.28 -6.07 30.93
CA TYR A 281 1.35 -6.90 29.72
C TYR A 281 1.08 -8.36 30.10
N LYS A 282 0.05 -8.95 29.55
CA LYS A 282 -0.19 -10.39 29.65
C LYS A 282 0.41 -11.12 28.44
#